data_c5a963f66eb7249f0788824b6473b096
#
_entry.id   c5a963f66eb7249f0788824b6473b096
#
_cell.length_a   1.000
_cell.length_b   1.000
_cell.length_c   1.000
_cell.angle_alpha   90.00
_cell.angle_beta   90.00
_cell.angle_gamma   90.00
#
_symmetry.space_group_name_H-M   'P 1'
#
loop_
_entity.id
_entity.type
_entity.pdbx_description
1 polymer ?
#
loop_
_entity_poly.entity_id
_entity_poly.type
_entity_poly.pdbx_seq_one_letter_code
_entity_poly.pdbx_strand_id
1 'polypeptide(L)'
;MQPDNFTNEFFGIGIQNGKTPENLGVLWRSAQNLGASFIFTIGNRYAKQASDTHNAVKSMPYYHYDTFEDFFKHLPKGVRIVGVELDDRAEMLETFHHPRRCVYLLGAEDNGLTNEAIAKSHFLIKFPSTLSLNVAVAGSIVLYDRTRVKPRS
;
A
#
# COMPACT_ATOMS: atom_id res chain seq x y z
N MET A 1 -19.74 -18.67 14.52
CA MET A 1 -18.74 -17.91 13.78
C MET A 1 -18.44 -16.63 14.53
N GLN A 2 -17.19 -16.27 14.58
CA GLN A 2 -16.76 -15.04 15.23
C GLN A 2 -16.39 -14.03 14.19
N PRO A 3 -17.31 -13.17 13.81
CA PRO A 3 -17.02 -12.15 12.80
C PRO A 3 -15.80 -11.33 13.14
N ASP A 4 -15.59 -11.09 14.41
CA ASP A 4 -14.49 -10.25 14.85
C ASP A 4 -13.14 -10.79 14.46
N ASN A 5 -13.02 -12.12 14.42
CA ASN A 5 -11.75 -12.72 14.04
C ASN A 5 -11.41 -12.45 12.59
N PHE A 6 -12.42 -12.32 11.77
CA PHE A 6 -12.18 -12.05 10.34
C PHE A 6 -12.00 -10.57 10.07
N THR A 7 -12.66 -9.71 10.85
CA THR A 7 -12.60 -8.28 10.61
C THR A 7 -11.46 -7.61 11.35
N ASN A 8 -10.81 -8.33 12.28
CA ASN A 8 -9.76 -7.73 13.07
C ASN A 8 -8.43 -7.63 12.35
N GLU A 9 -8.30 -8.29 11.21
CA GLU A 9 -7.05 -8.26 10.49
C GLU A 9 -7.31 -8.17 9.01
N PHE A 10 -6.80 -7.12 8.39
CA PHE A 10 -6.79 -7.00 6.93
C PHE A 10 -5.76 -5.95 6.54
N PHE A 11 -5.38 -5.98 5.29
CA PHE A 11 -4.50 -4.95 4.77
C PHE A 11 -4.78 -4.73 3.28
N GLY A 12 -4.59 -3.49 2.87
CA GLY A 12 -4.62 -3.11 1.47
C GLY A 12 -3.30 -2.48 1.10
N ILE A 13 -3.10 -2.22 -0.18
CA ILE A 13 -1.90 -1.57 -0.66
C ILE A 13 -2.24 -0.67 -1.83
N GLY A 14 -1.55 0.46 -1.92
CA GLY A 14 -1.83 1.40 -3.00
C GLY A 14 -0.63 2.25 -3.37
N ILE A 15 -0.80 2.97 -4.47
CA ILE A 15 0.25 3.82 -5.04
C ILE A 15 -0.30 5.23 -5.17
N GLN A 16 0.46 6.20 -4.69
CA GLN A 16 0.13 7.61 -4.84
C GLN A 16 0.88 8.19 -6.03
N ASN A 17 0.15 8.77 -6.98
CA ASN A 17 0.70 9.47 -8.15
C ASN A 17 1.61 8.58 -8.99
N GLY A 18 1.25 7.31 -9.14
CA GLY A 18 2.06 6.38 -9.91
C GLY A 18 2.26 6.85 -11.35
N LYS A 19 3.46 6.61 -11.86
CA LYS A 19 3.85 7.08 -13.18
C LYS A 19 3.69 6.00 -14.25
N THR A 20 4.00 4.76 -13.90
CA THR A 20 4.10 3.66 -14.85
C THR A 20 2.98 2.66 -14.61
N PRO A 21 2.00 2.57 -15.52
CA PRO A 21 0.85 1.68 -15.31
C PRO A 21 1.22 0.21 -15.10
N GLU A 22 2.28 -0.25 -15.74
CA GLU A 22 2.73 -1.64 -15.59
C GLU A 22 3.04 -2.00 -14.15
N ASN A 23 3.51 -1.03 -13.37
CA ASN A 23 3.81 -1.28 -11.97
C ASN A 23 2.55 -1.57 -11.17
N LEU A 24 1.44 -0.95 -11.53
CA LEU A 24 0.18 -1.24 -10.86
C LEU A 24 -0.24 -2.69 -11.11
N GLY A 25 -0.12 -3.17 -12.34
CA GLY A 25 -0.48 -4.54 -12.67
C GLY A 25 0.37 -5.56 -11.93
N VAL A 26 1.68 -5.32 -11.86
CA VAL A 26 2.57 -6.22 -11.15
C VAL A 26 2.25 -6.23 -9.66
N LEU A 27 2.06 -5.04 -9.08
CA LEU A 27 1.72 -4.94 -7.66
C LEU A 27 0.38 -5.61 -7.36
N TRP A 28 -0.59 -5.45 -8.25
CA TRP A 28 -1.91 -6.04 -8.09
C TRP A 28 -1.80 -7.57 -7.97
N ARG A 29 -1.00 -8.16 -8.85
CA ARG A 29 -0.81 -9.61 -8.82
C ARG A 29 -0.13 -10.06 -7.53
N SER A 30 0.91 -9.36 -7.10
CA SER A 30 1.57 -9.67 -5.84
C SER A 30 0.61 -9.53 -4.67
N ALA A 31 -0.19 -8.46 -4.67
CA ALA A 31 -1.13 -8.20 -3.58
C ALA A 31 -2.17 -9.32 -3.49
N GLN A 32 -2.69 -9.75 -4.63
CA GLN A 32 -3.66 -10.84 -4.65
C GLN A 32 -3.06 -12.14 -4.13
N ASN A 33 -1.84 -12.45 -4.57
CA ASN A 33 -1.19 -13.69 -4.16
C ASN A 33 -0.76 -13.69 -2.70
N LEU A 34 -0.48 -12.52 -2.15
CA LEU A 34 0.02 -12.42 -0.78
C LEU A 34 -1.05 -12.00 0.23
N GLY A 35 -2.31 -12.02 -0.18
CA GLY A 35 -3.42 -11.95 0.77
C GLY A 35 -3.97 -10.57 1.07
N ALA A 36 -3.62 -9.56 0.29
CA ALA A 36 -4.22 -8.25 0.46
C ALA A 36 -5.71 -8.29 0.17
N SER A 37 -6.49 -7.47 0.87
CA SER A 37 -7.93 -7.41 0.69
C SER A 37 -8.34 -6.50 -0.46
N PHE A 38 -7.53 -5.52 -0.78
CA PHE A 38 -7.84 -4.57 -1.85
C PHE A 38 -6.58 -3.83 -2.28
N ILE A 39 -6.66 -3.22 -3.46
CA ILE A 39 -5.61 -2.36 -3.97
C ILE A 39 -6.23 -1.01 -4.33
N PHE A 40 -5.47 0.06 -4.24
CA PHE A 40 -5.99 1.38 -4.55
C PHE A 40 -4.93 2.27 -5.18
N THR A 41 -5.39 3.34 -5.82
CA THR A 41 -4.52 4.38 -6.34
C THR A 41 -5.03 5.74 -5.90
N ILE A 42 -4.10 6.67 -5.71
CA ILE A 42 -4.40 8.06 -5.39
C ILE A 42 -3.76 8.93 -6.47
N GLY A 43 -4.53 9.87 -7.01
CA GLY A 43 -4.06 10.75 -8.06
C GLY A 43 -4.47 10.26 -9.43
N ASN A 44 -4.23 11.08 -10.45
CA ASN A 44 -4.82 10.84 -11.76
C ASN A 44 -3.84 10.48 -12.86
N ARG A 45 -2.57 10.27 -12.54
CA ARG A 45 -1.55 10.10 -13.57
C ARG A 45 -1.81 8.91 -14.48
N TYR A 46 -2.33 7.80 -13.95
CA TYR A 46 -2.68 6.69 -14.82
C TYR A 46 -4.03 6.05 -14.49
N ALA A 47 -4.96 6.86 -14.00
CA ALA A 47 -6.29 6.34 -13.68
C ALA A 47 -6.94 5.68 -14.90
N LYS A 48 -6.70 6.25 -16.07
CA LYS A 48 -7.28 5.73 -17.31
C LYS A 48 -6.72 4.35 -17.66
N GLN A 49 -5.41 4.19 -17.51
CA GLN A 49 -4.78 2.90 -17.78
C GLN A 49 -5.08 1.87 -16.70
N ALA A 50 -5.31 2.33 -15.49
CA ALA A 50 -5.61 1.41 -14.40
C ALA A 50 -6.87 0.60 -14.68
N SER A 51 -7.84 1.20 -15.36
CA SER A 51 -9.07 0.49 -15.68
C SER A 51 -8.83 -0.69 -16.62
N ASP A 52 -7.74 -0.69 -17.37
CA ASP A 52 -7.44 -1.77 -18.30
C ASP A 52 -6.85 -2.99 -17.60
N THR A 53 -6.35 -2.84 -16.40
CA THR A 53 -5.70 -3.94 -15.68
C THR A 53 -6.66 -4.73 -14.80
N HIS A 54 -7.85 -4.21 -14.54
CA HIS A 54 -8.77 -4.87 -13.61
C HIS A 54 -9.23 -6.24 -14.09
N ASN A 55 -9.22 -6.46 -15.40
CA ASN A 55 -9.64 -7.76 -15.95
C ASN A 55 -8.72 -8.89 -15.54
N ALA A 56 -7.47 -8.60 -15.24
CA ALA A 56 -6.51 -9.62 -14.85
C ALA A 56 -6.66 -10.03 -13.39
N VAL A 57 -7.37 -9.23 -12.57
CA VAL A 57 -7.44 -9.46 -11.14
C VAL A 57 -8.87 -9.22 -10.68
N LYS A 58 -9.75 -10.16 -11.01
CA LYS A 58 -11.18 -9.93 -10.77
C LYS A 58 -11.62 -10.13 -9.34
N SER A 59 -10.89 -10.93 -8.58
CA SER A 59 -11.35 -11.31 -7.24
C SER A 59 -10.98 -10.31 -6.16
N MET A 60 -10.18 -9.29 -6.48
CA MET A 60 -9.75 -8.33 -5.48
C MET A 60 -10.25 -6.93 -5.86
N PRO A 61 -10.93 -6.26 -4.92
CA PRO A 61 -11.45 -4.91 -5.20
C PRO A 61 -10.33 -3.91 -5.50
N TYR A 62 -10.64 -2.97 -6.40
CA TYR A 62 -9.77 -1.86 -6.73
C TYR A 62 -10.52 -0.56 -6.48
N TYR A 63 -9.88 0.38 -5.78
CA TYR A 63 -10.45 1.69 -5.51
C TYR A 63 -9.53 2.77 -6.03
N HIS A 64 -10.11 3.85 -6.52
CA HIS A 64 -9.35 5.00 -6.99
C HIS A 64 -9.83 6.26 -6.29
N TYR A 65 -8.89 7.08 -5.85
CA TYR A 65 -9.16 8.37 -5.21
C TYR A 65 -8.40 9.46 -5.96
N ASP A 66 -9.08 10.54 -6.30
CA ASP A 66 -8.45 11.62 -7.04
C ASP A 66 -7.39 12.36 -6.22
N THR A 67 -7.61 12.48 -4.93
CA THR A 67 -6.70 13.20 -4.04
C THR A 67 -6.42 12.39 -2.80
N PHE A 68 -5.32 12.73 -2.13
CA PHE A 68 -5.02 12.11 -0.85
C PHE A 68 -6.10 12.43 0.19
N GLU A 69 -6.63 13.67 0.15
CA GLU A 69 -7.68 14.04 1.09
C GLU A 69 -8.91 13.15 0.94
N ASP A 70 -9.29 12.88 -0.31
CA ASP A 70 -10.42 12.00 -0.58
C ASP A 70 -10.18 10.59 -0.04
N PHE A 71 -8.99 10.08 -0.28
CA PHE A 71 -8.59 8.78 0.26
C PHE A 71 -8.68 8.79 1.79
N PHE A 72 -8.10 9.81 2.41
CA PHE A 72 -8.03 9.88 3.87
C PHE A 72 -9.41 9.94 4.50
N LYS A 73 -10.33 10.67 3.88
CA LYS A 73 -11.71 10.78 4.36
C LYS A 73 -12.44 9.44 4.34
N HIS A 74 -12.10 8.58 3.39
CA HIS A 74 -12.78 7.30 3.23
C HIS A 74 -12.10 6.16 3.96
N LEU A 75 -11.00 6.44 4.62
CA LEU A 75 -10.29 5.40 5.36
C LEU A 75 -11.09 5.05 6.62
N PRO A 76 -11.42 3.78 6.81
CA PRO A 76 -12.20 3.40 7.99
C PRO A 76 -11.46 3.70 9.28
N LYS A 77 -12.21 3.94 10.33
CA LYS A 77 -11.63 4.21 11.65
C LYS A 77 -10.78 3.03 12.10
N GLY A 78 -9.64 3.35 12.69
CA GLY A 78 -8.76 2.32 13.22
C GLY A 78 -7.83 1.68 12.21
N VAL A 79 -7.96 2.04 10.94
CA VAL A 79 -7.05 1.55 9.91
C VAL A 79 -5.85 2.47 9.87
N ARG A 80 -4.66 1.88 9.96
CA ARG A 80 -3.42 2.64 9.99
C ARG A 80 -2.84 2.80 8.60
N ILE A 81 -2.23 3.94 8.33
CA ILE A 81 -1.51 4.18 7.07
C ILE A 81 -0.04 3.93 7.35
N VAL A 82 0.53 3.00 6.59
CA VAL A 82 1.97 2.68 6.65
C VAL A 82 2.57 3.18 5.34
N GLY A 83 3.26 4.31 5.40
CA GLY A 83 3.92 4.85 4.22
C GLY A 83 5.26 4.18 3.99
N VAL A 84 5.57 3.91 2.74
CA VAL A 84 6.86 3.32 2.36
C VAL A 84 7.68 4.42 1.71
N GLU A 85 8.71 4.89 2.40
CA GLU A 85 9.45 6.06 1.97
C GLU A 85 10.85 6.07 2.58
N LEU A 86 11.85 6.48 1.80
CA LEU A 86 13.20 6.70 2.33
C LEU A 86 13.20 8.03 3.08
N ASP A 87 12.95 7.98 4.35
CA ASP A 87 12.85 9.15 5.23
C ASP A 87 13.56 8.84 6.53
N ASP A 88 14.21 9.85 7.10
CA ASP A 88 14.96 9.63 8.35
C ASP A 88 14.07 9.16 9.48
N ARG A 89 12.79 9.50 9.44
CA ARG A 89 11.83 9.09 10.47
C ARG A 89 11.33 7.67 10.28
N ALA A 90 11.65 7.04 9.15
CA ALA A 90 11.13 5.72 8.84
C ALA A 90 11.86 4.64 9.61
N GLU A 91 11.09 3.66 10.07
CA GLU A 91 11.63 2.46 10.70
C GLU A 91 12.04 1.47 9.63
N MET A 92 13.10 0.71 9.88
CA MET A 92 13.51 -0.35 8.94
C MET A 92 12.44 -1.44 8.91
N LEU A 93 12.18 -1.94 7.71
CA LEU A 93 11.14 -2.96 7.54
C LEU A 93 11.38 -4.19 8.41
N GLU A 94 12.64 -4.61 8.54
CA GLU A 94 12.94 -5.87 9.23
C GLU A 94 12.61 -5.82 10.73
N THR A 95 12.47 -4.63 11.31
CA THR A 95 12.10 -4.51 12.72
C THR A 95 10.67 -3.99 12.91
N PHE A 96 9.96 -3.77 11.82
CA PHE A 96 8.63 -3.18 11.88
C PHE A 96 7.57 -4.20 12.29
N HIS A 97 6.71 -3.80 13.21
CA HIS A 97 5.58 -4.62 13.63
C HIS A 97 4.34 -4.20 12.84
N HIS A 98 3.88 -5.06 11.97
CA HIS A 98 2.76 -4.74 11.09
C HIS A 98 1.46 -4.58 11.87
N PRO A 99 0.71 -3.49 11.64
CA PRO A 99 -0.60 -3.33 12.28
C PRO A 99 -1.57 -4.40 11.77
N ARG A 100 -2.51 -4.76 12.61
CA ARG A 100 -3.51 -5.75 12.22
C ARG A 100 -4.39 -5.24 11.08
N ARG A 101 -4.73 -3.96 11.11
CA ARG A 101 -5.54 -3.33 10.06
C ARG A 101 -4.81 -2.13 9.53
N CYS A 102 -4.37 -2.21 8.29
CA CYS A 102 -3.60 -1.12 7.72
C CYS A 102 -3.68 -1.09 6.20
N VAL A 103 -3.24 0.01 5.66
CA VAL A 103 -2.98 0.15 4.23
C VAL A 103 -1.51 0.55 4.08
N TYR A 104 -0.85 -0.06 3.12
CA TYR A 104 0.52 0.30 2.76
C TYR A 104 0.43 1.28 1.60
N LEU A 105 1.10 2.40 1.72
CA LEU A 105 1.05 3.45 0.71
C LEU A 105 2.43 3.68 0.13
N LEU A 106 2.53 3.45 -1.18
CA LEU A 106 3.77 3.60 -1.93
C LEU A 106 3.70 4.90 -2.73
N GLY A 107 4.83 5.56 -2.86
CA GLY A 107 4.91 6.80 -3.62
C GLY A 107 5.25 6.57 -5.08
N ALA A 108 5.21 7.65 -5.85
CA ALA A 108 5.58 7.61 -7.25
C ALA A 108 7.05 7.25 -7.41
N GLU A 109 7.36 6.64 -8.54
CA GLU A 109 8.72 6.21 -8.86
C GLU A 109 9.71 7.37 -8.90
N ASP A 110 9.23 8.54 -9.32
CA ASP A 110 10.08 9.71 -9.50
C ASP A 110 10.06 10.68 -8.31
N ASN A 111 8.93 10.80 -7.60
CA ASN A 111 8.79 11.82 -6.56
C ASN A 111 8.53 11.27 -5.16
N GLY A 112 8.25 9.99 -5.03
CA GLY A 112 7.91 9.41 -3.74
C GLY A 112 6.54 9.88 -3.25
N LEU A 113 6.32 9.75 -1.95
CA LEU A 113 5.07 10.21 -1.33
C LEU A 113 5.09 11.72 -1.19
N THR A 114 3.90 12.33 -1.29
CA THR A 114 3.77 13.76 -1.03
C THR A 114 4.03 14.05 0.44
N ASN A 115 4.37 15.30 0.73
CA ASN A 115 4.57 15.72 2.11
C ASN A 115 3.31 15.52 2.95
N GLU A 116 2.14 15.74 2.35
CA GLU A 116 0.88 15.50 3.04
C GLU A 116 0.71 14.03 3.41
N ALA A 117 1.01 13.14 2.49
CA ALA A 117 0.90 11.70 2.76
C ALA A 117 1.87 11.27 3.85
N ILE A 118 3.11 11.77 3.80
CA ILE A 118 4.10 11.47 4.83
C ILE A 118 3.60 11.95 6.19
N ALA A 119 3.11 13.18 6.24
CA ALA A 119 2.68 13.77 7.51
C ALA A 119 1.50 13.04 8.12
N LYS A 120 0.62 12.49 7.28
CA LYS A 120 -0.59 11.81 7.75
C LYS A 120 -0.42 10.31 7.91
N SER A 121 0.72 9.76 7.52
CA SER A 121 0.99 8.34 7.74
C SER A 121 1.18 8.09 9.23
N HIS A 122 0.60 7.02 9.72
CA HIS A 122 0.76 6.63 11.10
C HIS A 122 2.14 6.04 11.35
N PHE A 123 2.68 5.37 10.34
CA PHE A 123 4.01 4.77 10.39
C PHE A 123 4.69 4.97 9.05
N LEU A 124 6.02 5.07 9.09
CA LEU A 124 6.83 5.09 7.88
C LEU A 124 7.83 3.96 7.98
N ILE A 125 8.00 3.23 6.89
CA ILE A 125 8.97 2.14 6.81
C ILE A 125 9.87 2.32 5.61
N LYS A 126 11.07 1.77 5.69
CA LYS A 126 12.05 1.85 4.62
C LYS A 126 12.87 0.58 4.54
N PHE A 127 13.57 0.44 3.43
CA PHE A 127 14.47 -0.68 3.17
C PHE A 127 15.91 -0.26 3.44
N PRO A 128 16.81 -1.21 3.70
CA PRO A 128 18.25 -0.91 3.82
C PRO A 128 18.85 -0.68 2.44
N SER A 129 18.39 0.39 1.79
CA SER A 129 18.73 0.69 0.41
C SER A 129 19.07 2.17 0.32
N THR A 130 20.06 2.51 -0.49
CA THR A 130 20.43 3.91 -0.68
C THR A 130 19.58 4.57 -1.76
N LEU A 131 18.94 3.77 -2.60
CA LEU A 131 18.09 4.30 -3.67
C LEU A 131 16.71 3.67 -3.57
N SER A 132 15.73 4.37 -4.13
CA SER A 132 14.36 3.86 -4.17
C SER A 132 14.29 2.61 -5.03
N LEU A 133 13.54 1.62 -4.58
CA LEU A 133 13.26 0.43 -5.36
C LEU A 133 12.10 0.70 -6.29
N ASN A 134 12.01 -0.11 -7.34
CA ASN A 134 10.80 -0.12 -8.18
C ASN A 134 9.58 -0.28 -7.28
N VAL A 135 8.51 0.46 -7.55
CA VAL A 135 7.37 0.52 -6.66
C VAL A 135 6.69 -0.85 -6.48
N ALA A 136 6.58 -1.63 -7.55
CA ALA A 136 5.97 -2.95 -7.45
C ALA A 136 6.86 -3.92 -6.67
N VAL A 137 8.16 -3.80 -6.85
CA VAL A 137 9.14 -4.61 -6.09
C VAL A 137 9.05 -4.24 -4.61
N ALA A 138 9.07 -2.95 -4.32
CA ALA A 138 8.98 -2.49 -2.93
C ALA A 138 7.70 -2.99 -2.26
N GLY A 139 6.57 -2.85 -2.94
CA GLY A 139 5.30 -3.32 -2.41
C GLY A 139 5.28 -4.82 -2.19
N SER A 140 5.86 -5.58 -3.12
CA SER A 140 5.89 -7.03 -2.99
C SER A 140 6.71 -7.47 -1.78
N ILE A 141 7.83 -6.77 -1.53
CA ILE A 141 8.67 -7.09 -0.37
C ILE A 141 7.93 -6.80 0.93
N VAL A 142 7.26 -5.65 1.00
CA VAL A 142 6.48 -5.29 2.20
C VAL A 142 5.41 -6.33 2.47
N LEU A 143 4.67 -6.71 1.44
CA LEU A 143 3.60 -7.70 1.58
C LEU A 143 4.13 -9.06 2.00
N TYR A 144 5.26 -9.47 1.43
CA TYR A 144 5.86 -10.72 1.83
C TYR A 144 6.31 -10.67 3.29
N ASP A 145 6.92 -9.56 3.70
CA ASP A 145 7.34 -9.42 5.09
C ASP A 145 6.15 -9.54 6.03
N ARG A 146 5.03 -8.95 5.68
CA ARG A 146 3.82 -9.08 6.50
C ARG A 146 3.36 -10.53 6.62
N THR A 147 3.42 -11.28 5.52
CA THR A 147 2.92 -12.66 5.54
C THR A 147 3.82 -13.58 6.35
N ARG A 148 5.14 -13.34 6.36
CA ARG A 148 6.04 -14.21 7.10
C ARG A 148 6.10 -13.87 8.58
N VAL A 149 5.75 -12.64 8.95
CA VAL A 149 5.76 -12.20 10.34
C VAL A 149 4.32 -12.00 10.76
N LYS A 150 3.75 -12.98 11.41
CA LYS A 150 2.34 -12.89 11.78
C LYS A 150 2.12 -11.75 12.76
N PRO A 151 1.06 -10.95 12.57
CA PRO A 151 0.74 -9.88 13.50
C PRO A 151 0.49 -10.44 14.89
N ARG A 152 0.80 -9.65 15.90
CA ARG A 152 0.52 -10.03 17.27
C ARG A 152 -0.97 -10.09 17.52
N SER A 153 -1.35 -11.04 18.30
CA SER A 153 -2.74 -11.16 18.72
C SER A 153 -3.12 -10.12 19.74
#